data_b03d27c944989c08f8d46fb5d8d30d91
#
_entry.id   b03d27c944989c08f8d46fb5d8d30d91
#
_cell.length_a   1.000
_cell.length_b   1.000
_cell.length_c   1.000
_cell.angle_alpha   90.00
_cell.angle_beta   90.00
_cell.angle_gamma   90.00
#
_symmetry.space_group_name_H-M   'P 1'
#
loop_
_entity.id
_entity.type
_entity.pdbx_description
1 polymer ?
#
loop_
_entity_poly.entity_id
_entity_poly.type
_entity_poly.pdbx_seq_one_letter_code
_entity_poly.pdbx_strand_id
1 'polypeptide(L)'
;MSHDQQQRPTTAVQLNHTAVYATDRQLSAEFIAEILGLKVSAPLGPFLPVDLGNGVTLDYYEKRDEPIQSQHYAFLVPDDQFDAMIARLKAIAVTYYANPDHTDPGRINRLFGGRGAYFADPAGHNMEIMTRPYARR
;
A
#
# COMPACT_ATOMS: atom_id res chain seq x y z
N MET A 1 -21.22 2.66 23.80
CA MET A 1 -21.09 2.60 23.07
C MET A 1 -20.50 2.76 22.59
N SER A 2 -20.27 2.63 22.58
CA SER A 2 -20.03 2.71 21.86
C SER A 2 -20.05 2.97 21.16
N HIS A 3 -20.21 3.37 20.85
CA HIS A 3 -20.68 3.55 19.91
C HIS A 3 -20.27 3.94 18.86
N ASP A 4 -19.19 4.45 19.04
CA ASP A 4 -18.93 4.61 17.93
C ASP A 4 -18.75 3.53 17.05
N GLN A 5 -18.30 2.51 17.41
CA GLN A 5 -18.27 1.40 16.70
C GLN A 5 -19.55 0.91 16.41
N GLN A 6 -20.35 0.91 17.34
CA GLN A 6 -21.57 0.44 17.12
C GLN A 6 -22.42 1.38 16.42
N GLN A 7 -21.97 2.59 16.24
CA GLN A 7 -22.69 3.50 15.47
C GLN A 7 -22.51 3.31 14.03
N ARG A 8 -21.45 2.61 13.60
CA ARG A 8 -21.21 2.35 12.27
C ARG A 8 -21.96 1.16 11.83
N PRO A 9 -22.79 1.20 10.79
CA PRO A 9 -23.48 0.01 10.29
C PRO A 9 -22.48 -1.07 9.89
N THR A 10 -22.79 -2.31 10.22
CA THR A 10 -21.99 -3.43 9.78
C THR A 10 -22.49 -3.84 8.40
N THR A 11 -21.58 -4.12 7.51
CA THR A 11 -21.90 -4.58 6.18
C THR A 11 -21.09 -5.81 5.84
N ALA A 12 -21.68 -6.69 5.04
CA ALA A 12 -20.98 -7.87 4.56
C ALA A 12 -20.19 -7.58 3.29
N VAL A 13 -20.32 -6.38 2.73
CA VAL A 13 -19.59 -6.02 1.51
C VAL A 13 -18.12 -5.82 1.83
N GLN A 14 -17.25 -6.46 1.05
CA GLN A 14 -15.81 -6.38 1.23
C GLN A 14 -15.17 -6.12 -0.11
N LEU A 15 -14.08 -5.37 -0.12
CA LEU A 15 -13.26 -5.26 -1.31
C LEU A 15 -12.57 -6.60 -1.52
N ASN A 16 -12.69 -7.19 -2.71
CA ASN A 16 -12.04 -8.47 -3.01
C ASN A 16 -10.69 -8.27 -3.71
N HIS A 17 -10.67 -7.48 -4.76
CA HIS A 17 -9.45 -7.21 -5.49
C HIS A 17 -9.53 -5.88 -6.21
N THR A 18 -8.39 -5.36 -6.60
CA THR A 18 -8.32 -4.15 -7.42
C THR A 18 -7.18 -4.30 -8.42
N ALA A 19 -7.39 -3.80 -9.63
CA ALA A 19 -6.34 -3.79 -10.63
C ALA A 19 -5.40 -2.61 -10.34
N VAL A 20 -4.10 -2.89 -10.32
CA VAL A 20 -3.07 -1.87 -10.14
C VAL A 20 -2.29 -1.79 -11.44
N TYR A 21 -2.39 -0.67 -12.13
CA TYR A 21 -1.74 -0.54 -13.43
C TYR A 21 -0.25 -0.24 -13.28
N ALA A 22 0.57 -0.85 -14.11
CA ALA A 22 2.01 -0.70 -14.07
C ALA A 22 2.58 -0.74 -15.48
N THR A 23 3.69 -0.07 -15.69
CA THR A 23 4.42 -0.17 -16.94
C THR A 23 5.07 -1.55 -17.06
N ASP A 24 5.54 -2.08 -15.94
CA ASP A 24 6.12 -3.41 -15.84
C ASP A 24 5.49 -4.09 -14.62
N ARG A 25 4.56 -4.99 -14.84
CA ARG A 25 3.80 -5.61 -13.75
C ARG A 25 4.68 -6.43 -12.81
N GLN A 26 5.73 -7.08 -13.34
CA GLN A 26 6.62 -7.89 -12.53
C GLN A 26 7.41 -7.01 -11.58
N LEU A 27 7.95 -5.92 -12.08
CA LEU A 27 8.73 -4.98 -11.28
C LEU A 27 7.87 -4.38 -10.18
N SER A 28 6.67 -3.91 -10.52
CA SER A 28 5.78 -3.26 -9.55
C SER A 28 5.25 -4.22 -8.49
N ALA A 29 4.87 -5.45 -8.90
CA ALA A 29 4.38 -6.44 -7.95
C ALA A 29 5.48 -6.88 -7.00
N GLU A 30 6.69 -7.11 -7.51
CA GLU A 30 7.83 -7.50 -6.68
C GLU A 30 8.24 -6.38 -5.73
N PHE A 31 8.13 -5.14 -6.18
CA PHE A 31 8.45 -4.00 -5.34
C PHE A 31 7.56 -3.96 -4.09
N ILE A 32 6.24 -3.99 -4.29
CA ILE A 32 5.33 -3.89 -3.14
C ILE A 32 5.41 -5.14 -2.25
N ALA A 33 5.58 -6.31 -2.85
CA ALA A 33 5.73 -7.55 -2.09
C ALA A 33 6.98 -7.50 -1.22
N GLU A 34 8.08 -7.00 -1.74
CA GLU A 34 9.32 -6.88 -0.99
C GLU A 34 9.14 -5.95 0.21
N ILE A 35 8.55 -4.77 0.00
CA ILE A 35 8.37 -3.79 1.08
C ILE A 35 7.44 -4.34 2.17
N LEU A 36 6.34 -4.97 1.78
CA LEU A 36 5.33 -5.44 2.74
C LEU A 36 5.64 -6.83 3.31
N GLY A 37 6.71 -7.49 2.84
CA GLY A 37 7.04 -8.83 3.32
C GLY A 37 6.09 -9.88 2.80
N LEU A 38 5.59 -9.71 1.57
CA LEU A 38 4.64 -10.62 0.93
C LEU A 38 5.29 -11.31 -0.25
N LYS A 39 4.53 -12.17 -0.91
CA LYS A 39 5.00 -12.89 -2.09
C LYS A 39 4.12 -12.55 -3.27
N VAL A 40 4.73 -12.55 -4.46
CA VAL A 40 3.98 -12.46 -5.69
C VAL A 40 3.45 -13.84 -6.01
N SER A 41 2.15 -13.94 -6.30
CA SER A 41 1.51 -15.21 -6.62
C SER A 41 1.68 -15.53 -8.11
N ALA A 42 1.34 -16.75 -8.49
CA ALA A 42 1.39 -17.16 -9.90
C ALA A 42 0.45 -16.28 -10.73
N PRO A 43 0.82 -15.99 -11.98
CA PRO A 43 -0.04 -15.16 -12.84
C PRO A 43 -1.42 -15.74 -13.02
N LEU A 44 -2.42 -14.88 -13.08
CA LEU A 44 -3.79 -15.24 -13.37
C LEU A 44 -4.20 -14.46 -14.61
N GLY A 45 -4.09 -15.06 -15.77
CA GLY A 45 -4.30 -14.36 -17.03
C GLY A 45 -3.36 -13.18 -17.16
N PRO A 46 -3.87 -11.97 -17.45
CA PRO A 46 -3.01 -10.80 -17.59
C PRO A 46 -2.57 -10.20 -16.25
N PHE A 47 -3.07 -10.76 -15.13
CA PHE A 47 -2.80 -10.19 -13.81
C PHE A 47 -1.69 -10.92 -13.09
N LEU A 48 -0.88 -10.15 -12.35
CA LEU A 48 0.12 -10.71 -11.46
C LEU A 48 -0.30 -10.36 -10.03
N PRO A 49 -0.82 -11.34 -9.27
CA PRO A 49 -1.46 -11.04 -7.99
C PRO A 49 -0.48 -10.91 -6.84
N VAL A 50 -0.79 -9.99 -5.92
CA VAL A 50 -0.15 -9.92 -4.60
C VAL A 50 -1.28 -9.96 -3.57
N ASP A 51 -1.34 -11.02 -2.78
CA ASP A 51 -2.40 -11.19 -1.80
C ASP A 51 -2.05 -10.50 -0.49
N LEU A 52 -2.98 -9.71 0.02
CA LEU A 52 -2.84 -9.02 1.30
C LEU A 52 -3.42 -9.89 2.42
N GLY A 53 -3.06 -9.55 3.66
CA GLY A 53 -3.41 -10.35 4.82
C GLY A 53 -4.90 -10.40 5.17
N ASN A 54 -5.70 -9.53 4.57
CA ASN A 54 -7.14 -9.46 4.84
C ASN A 54 -8.00 -10.01 3.70
N GLY A 55 -7.42 -10.82 2.81
CA GLY A 55 -8.17 -11.44 1.73
C GLY A 55 -8.37 -10.56 0.50
N VAL A 56 -7.75 -9.40 0.47
CA VAL A 56 -7.81 -8.51 -0.69
C VAL A 56 -6.60 -8.76 -1.56
N THR A 57 -6.77 -8.79 -2.87
CA THR A 57 -5.68 -9.01 -3.82
C THR A 57 -5.41 -7.75 -4.63
N LEU A 58 -4.14 -7.42 -4.79
CA LEU A 58 -3.70 -6.42 -5.75
C LEU A 58 -3.35 -7.15 -7.04
N ASP A 59 -4.09 -6.89 -8.11
CA ASP A 59 -3.87 -7.52 -9.41
C ASP A 59 -3.10 -6.58 -10.33
N TYR A 60 -1.79 -6.78 -10.42
CA TYR A 60 -0.94 -5.92 -11.25
C TYR A 60 -1.16 -6.21 -12.72
N TYR A 61 -1.51 -5.17 -13.46
CA TYR A 61 -1.86 -5.24 -14.89
C TYR A 61 -0.95 -4.32 -15.68
N GLU A 62 -0.34 -4.85 -16.73
CA GLU A 62 0.65 -4.08 -17.49
C GLU A 62 0.02 -3.21 -18.56
N LYS A 63 0.37 -1.93 -18.56
CA LYS A 63 -0.03 -0.98 -19.58
C LYS A 63 1.22 -0.26 -20.07
N ARG A 64 1.78 -0.72 -21.18
CA ARG A 64 3.04 -0.16 -21.69
C ARG A 64 2.87 1.06 -22.57
N ASP A 65 1.74 1.15 -23.25
CA ASP A 65 1.55 2.13 -24.32
C ASP A 65 0.85 3.41 -23.88
N GLU A 66 0.57 3.56 -22.60
CA GLU A 66 -0.10 4.75 -22.10
C GLU A 66 0.49 5.16 -20.76
N PRO A 67 0.42 6.45 -20.45
CA PRO A 67 0.86 6.91 -19.13
C PRO A 67 0.02 6.28 -18.03
N ILE A 68 0.68 5.93 -16.93
CA ILE A 68 -0.02 5.42 -15.75
C ILE A 68 -0.47 6.60 -14.92
N GLN A 69 -1.76 6.68 -14.66
CA GLN A 69 -2.27 7.71 -13.77
C GLN A 69 -2.01 7.31 -12.33
N SER A 70 -1.36 8.17 -11.57
CA SER A 70 -1.04 7.90 -10.17
C SER A 70 -2.32 7.71 -9.36
N GLN A 71 -2.33 6.65 -8.55
CA GLN A 71 -3.40 6.36 -7.61
C GLN A 71 -2.79 6.29 -6.21
N HIS A 72 -3.62 6.29 -5.18
CA HIS A 72 -3.17 6.20 -3.80
C HIS A 72 -3.63 4.89 -3.18
N TYR A 73 -2.68 4.13 -2.62
CA TYR A 73 -2.97 2.88 -1.92
C TYR A 73 -2.36 2.95 -0.52
N ALA A 74 -3.19 2.75 0.49
CA ALA A 74 -2.74 2.81 1.88
C ALA A 74 -2.90 1.43 2.52
N PHE A 75 -1.84 0.96 3.16
CA PHE A 75 -1.81 -0.36 3.77
C PHE A 75 -1.72 -0.22 5.29
N LEU A 76 -2.67 -0.84 5.98
CA LEU A 76 -2.61 -0.93 7.43
C LEU A 76 -1.68 -2.08 7.78
N VAL A 77 -0.60 -1.78 8.47
CA VAL A 77 0.44 -2.77 8.77
C VAL A 77 0.62 -2.90 10.28
N PRO A 78 1.06 -4.06 10.77
CA PRO A 78 1.34 -4.21 12.20
C PRO A 78 2.46 -3.28 12.64
N ASP A 79 2.30 -2.66 13.80
CA ASP A 79 3.31 -1.72 14.29
C ASP A 79 4.68 -2.38 14.44
N ASP A 80 4.73 -3.63 14.85
CA ASP A 80 5.99 -4.35 15.03
C ASP A 80 6.68 -4.72 13.71
N GLN A 81 6.07 -4.46 12.56
CA GLN A 81 6.67 -4.69 11.25
C GLN A 81 7.03 -3.39 10.55
N PHE A 82 6.58 -2.26 11.07
CA PHE A 82 6.78 -0.97 10.42
C PHE A 82 8.27 -0.63 10.21
N ASP A 83 9.08 -0.83 11.23
CA ASP A 83 10.51 -0.50 11.13
C ASP A 83 11.23 -1.36 10.09
N ALA A 84 10.83 -2.62 9.95
CA ALA A 84 11.40 -3.49 8.93
C ALA A 84 11.03 -3.01 7.52
N MET A 85 9.81 -2.49 7.35
CA MET A 85 9.38 -1.95 6.06
C MET A 85 10.16 -0.69 5.70
N ILE A 86 10.39 0.19 6.67
CA ILE A 86 11.23 1.38 6.47
C ILE A 86 12.65 0.95 6.10
N ALA A 87 13.20 -0.06 6.77
CA ALA A 87 14.54 -0.57 6.47
C ALA A 87 14.62 -1.13 5.04
N ARG A 88 13.56 -1.78 4.56
CA ARG A 88 13.53 -2.30 3.19
C ARG A 88 13.51 -1.18 2.16
N LEU A 89 12.75 -0.11 2.43
CA LEU A 89 12.77 1.06 1.56
C LEU A 89 14.16 1.67 1.48
N LYS A 90 14.84 1.79 2.62
CA LYS A 90 16.21 2.31 2.64
C LYS A 90 17.18 1.40 1.88
N ALA A 91 17.02 0.10 2.05
CA ALA A 91 17.93 -0.87 1.43
C ALA A 91 17.92 -0.81 -0.09
N ILE A 92 16.79 -0.43 -0.69
CA ILE A 92 16.68 -0.30 -2.14
C ILE A 92 16.68 1.16 -2.58
N ALA A 93 17.09 2.07 -1.69
CA ALA A 93 17.24 3.49 -1.97
C ALA A 93 15.95 4.17 -2.44
N VAL A 94 14.82 3.76 -1.89
CA VAL A 94 13.54 4.43 -2.16
C VAL A 94 13.30 5.45 -1.07
N THR A 95 13.11 6.70 -1.46
CA THR A 95 12.83 7.78 -0.51
C THR A 95 11.40 7.65 0.01
N TYR A 96 11.24 7.82 1.31
CA TYR A 96 9.91 7.87 1.92
C TYR A 96 9.70 9.25 2.55
N TYR A 97 8.44 9.59 2.83
CA TYR A 97 8.06 10.92 3.24
C TYR A 97 7.01 10.87 4.34
N ALA A 98 6.98 11.90 5.18
CA ALA A 98 5.95 12.00 6.22
C ALA A 98 4.59 12.40 5.66
N ASN A 99 4.55 12.98 4.46
CA ASN A 99 3.33 13.57 3.91
C ASN A 99 3.03 13.09 2.49
N PRO A 100 1.76 13.15 2.09
CA PRO A 100 1.36 12.60 0.79
C PRO A 100 1.87 13.37 -0.41
N ASP A 101 2.28 14.63 -0.25
CA ASP A 101 2.82 15.43 -1.35
C ASP A 101 4.34 15.29 -1.48
N HIS A 102 4.95 14.41 -0.69
CA HIS A 102 6.37 14.06 -0.79
C HIS A 102 7.30 15.25 -0.58
N THR A 103 6.97 16.12 0.36
CA THR A 103 7.78 17.32 0.61
C THR A 103 8.64 17.24 1.87
N ASP A 104 8.52 16.15 2.66
CA ASP A 104 9.27 15.99 3.89
C ASP A 104 10.04 14.64 3.85
N PRO A 105 11.11 14.56 3.07
CA PRO A 105 11.80 13.30 2.83
C PRO A 105 12.53 12.77 4.06
N GLY A 106 12.54 11.44 4.18
CA GLY A 106 13.27 10.76 5.24
C GLY A 106 12.60 10.82 6.59
N ARG A 107 11.35 11.26 6.64
CA ARG A 107 10.61 11.38 7.88
C ARG A 107 9.35 10.55 7.84
N ILE A 108 8.87 10.17 9.02
CA ILE A 108 7.59 9.49 9.18
C ILE A 108 6.61 10.41 9.88
N ASN A 109 5.32 10.12 9.79
CA ASN A 109 4.31 10.85 10.55
C ASN A 109 3.80 10.01 11.71
N ARG A 110 3.03 10.66 12.59
CA ARG A 110 2.43 9.99 13.74
C ARG A 110 0.93 10.24 13.80
N LEU A 111 0.31 10.19 12.64
CA LEU A 111 -1.12 10.44 12.52
C LEU A 111 -1.91 9.37 13.25
N PHE A 112 -3.04 9.79 13.80
CA PHE A 112 -4.00 8.91 14.47
C PHE A 112 -3.41 8.09 15.61
N GLY A 113 -2.32 8.59 16.22
CA GLY A 113 -1.66 7.90 17.32
C GLY A 113 -0.78 6.73 16.88
N GLY A 114 -0.51 6.62 15.60
CA GLY A 114 0.33 5.56 15.04
C GLY A 114 1.57 6.11 14.36
N ARG A 115 2.04 5.36 13.36
CA ARG A 115 3.18 5.76 12.54
C ARG A 115 2.81 5.55 11.08
N GLY A 116 3.30 6.40 10.20
CA GLY A 116 3.01 6.28 8.78
C GLY A 116 4.11 6.85 7.91
N ALA A 117 4.14 6.43 6.66
CA ALA A 117 5.08 6.93 5.67
C ALA A 117 4.51 6.75 4.27
N TYR A 118 4.88 7.65 3.37
CA TYR A 118 4.46 7.62 1.97
C TYR A 118 5.67 7.37 1.08
N PHE A 119 5.48 6.69 -0.01
CA PHE A 119 6.55 6.45 -0.99
C PHE A 119 5.93 6.18 -2.36
N ALA A 120 6.73 6.41 -3.41
CA ALA A 120 6.28 6.14 -4.76
C ALA A 120 6.67 4.73 -5.16
N ASP A 121 5.78 4.04 -5.88
CA ASP A 121 6.12 2.76 -6.47
C ASP A 121 6.73 2.97 -7.87
N PRO A 122 7.25 1.91 -8.55
CA PRO A 122 7.89 2.09 -9.85
C PRO A 122 7.00 2.70 -10.93
N ALA A 123 5.69 2.56 -10.82
CA ALA A 123 4.76 3.13 -11.80
C ALA A 123 4.31 4.55 -11.42
N GLY A 124 4.74 5.06 -10.27
CA GLY A 124 4.39 6.40 -9.83
C GLY A 124 3.15 6.48 -8.96
N HIS A 125 2.63 5.35 -8.50
CA HIS A 125 1.54 5.37 -7.53
C HIS A 125 2.04 5.84 -6.17
N ASN A 126 1.18 6.53 -5.43
CA ASN A 126 1.51 7.00 -4.08
C ASN A 126 1.10 5.93 -3.08
N MET A 127 2.08 5.27 -2.49
CA MET A 127 1.86 4.20 -1.52
C MET A 127 2.00 4.76 -0.11
N GLU A 128 1.24 4.19 0.81
CA GLU A 128 1.30 4.56 2.22
C GLU A 128 1.30 3.32 3.07
N ILE A 129 2.15 3.28 4.09
CA ILE A 129 2.05 2.30 5.17
C ILE A 129 1.68 3.05 6.44
N MET A 130 0.75 2.49 7.22
CA MET A 130 0.24 3.13 8.43
C MET A 130 -0.07 2.07 9.46
N THR A 131 0.17 2.37 10.75
CA THR A 131 0.01 1.38 11.82
C THR A 131 -1.31 1.53 12.58
N ARG A 132 -2.06 2.60 12.33
CA ARG A 132 -3.38 2.81 12.93
C ARG A 132 -4.34 3.22 11.84
N PRO A 133 -5.58 2.73 11.87
CA PRO A 133 -6.55 3.14 10.87
C PRO A 133 -6.78 4.63 10.94
N TYR A 134 -7.05 5.21 9.76
CA TYR A 134 -7.33 6.58 9.78
C TYR A 134 -8.71 6.87 10.39
N ALA A 135 -8.78 7.98 11.13
CA ALA A 135 -9.98 8.25 11.89
C ALA A 135 -11.13 8.65 10.99
N ARG A 136 -12.36 8.27 11.38
CA ARG A 136 -13.54 8.64 10.65
C ARG A 136 -14.42 9.46 11.50
N ARG A 137 -15.27 10.22 10.91
CA ARG A 137 -16.20 11.06 11.66
C ARG A 137 -17.58 10.63 11.50
#